data_9a5596a9ba56836fc976d7daa9157ab4
#
_entry.id   9a5596a9ba56836fc976d7daa9157ab4
#
_cell.length_a   1.000
_cell.length_b   1.000
_cell.length_c   1.000
_cell.angle_alpha   90.00
_cell.angle_beta   90.00
_cell.angle_gamma   90.00
#
_symmetry.space_group_name_H-M   'P 1'
#
loop_
_entity.id
_entity.type
_entity.pdbx_description
1 polymer ?
#
loop_
_entity_poly.entity_id
_entity_poly.type
_entity_poly.pdbx_seq_one_letter_code
_entity_poly.pdbx_strand_id
1 'polypeptide(L)' 'MADTTALYALRFPDGSVSLYIDEHYAKDKGIDPSKLVRVEIPREMFISGTVQEVREYVALYLETHQQQAGTA' A
#
# COMPACT_ATOMS: atom_id res chain seq x y z
N MET A 1 -19.23 8.26 -7.93
CA MET A 1 -18.32 8.46 -6.80
C MET A 1 -17.41 7.26 -6.66
N ALA A 2 -16.15 7.52 -6.52
CA ALA A 2 -15.19 6.43 -6.33
C ALA A 2 -15.34 5.88 -4.92
N ASP A 3 -15.53 4.59 -4.84
CA ASP A 3 -15.70 3.91 -3.57
C ASP A 3 -14.37 3.23 -3.24
N THR A 4 -13.47 3.97 -2.64
CA THR A 4 -12.13 3.47 -2.34
C THR A 4 -11.82 3.56 -0.86
N THR A 5 -10.87 2.76 -0.45
CA THR A 5 -10.33 2.76 0.91
C THR A 5 -8.84 2.97 0.83
N ALA A 6 -8.33 3.83 1.68
CA ALA A 6 -6.89 4.11 1.71
C ALA A 6 -6.18 3.09 2.59
N LEU A 7 -5.09 2.58 2.07
CA LEU A 7 -4.17 1.74 2.84
C LEU A 7 -2.78 2.35 2.74
N TYR A 8 -1.93 1.96 3.66
CA TYR A 8 -0.53 2.39 3.64
C TYR A 8 0.34 1.18 3.39
N ALA A 9 1.32 1.35 2.53
CA ALA A 9 2.17 0.26 2.11
C ALA A 9 3.64 0.63 2.28
N LEU A 10 4.44 -0.37 2.60
CA LEU A 10 5.88 -0.23 2.68
C LEU A 10 6.52 -1.30 1.82
N ARG A 11 7.34 -0.89 0.88
CA ARG A 11 8.03 -1.80 0.00
C ARG A 11 9.46 -2.03 0.52
N PHE A 12 9.83 -3.28 0.64
CA PHE A 12 11.17 -3.64 1.09
C PHE A 12 12.11 -3.85 -0.09
N PRO A 13 13.42 -3.75 0.14
CA PRO A 13 14.39 -3.92 -0.95
C PRO A 13 14.32 -5.26 -1.66
N ASP A 14 13.81 -6.29 -1.00
CA ASP A 14 13.67 -7.61 -1.60
C ASP A 14 12.44 -7.72 -2.50
N GLY A 15 11.67 -6.65 -2.59
CA GLY A 15 10.47 -6.63 -3.43
C GLY A 15 9.19 -6.97 -2.70
N SER A 16 9.27 -7.37 -1.44
CA SER A 16 8.06 -7.66 -0.67
C SER A 16 7.38 -6.37 -0.23
N VAL A 17 6.10 -6.47 0.09
CA VAL A 17 5.29 -5.33 0.47
C VAL A 17 4.52 -5.66 1.75
N SER A 18 4.55 -4.74 2.70
CA SER A 18 3.74 -4.82 3.90
C SER A 18 2.61 -3.82 3.84
N LEU A 19 1.46 -4.19 4.36
CA LEU A 19 0.27 -3.35 4.34
C LEU A 19 -0.10 -2.95 5.76
N TYR A 20 -0.52 -1.70 5.91
CA TYR A 20 -0.95 -1.15 7.19
C TYR A 20 -2.26 -0.41 7.01
N ILE A 21 -3.15 -0.55 7.98
CA ILE A 21 -4.47 0.08 7.91
C ILE A 21 -4.34 1.60 7.98
N ASP A 22 -3.47 2.09 8.84
CA ASP A 22 -3.24 3.53 8.96
C ASP A 22 -1.83 3.79 9.48
N GLU A 23 -1.47 5.07 9.50
CA GLU A 23 -0.13 5.47 9.94
C GLU A 23 0.12 5.14 11.40
N HIS A 24 -0.90 5.27 12.21
CA HIS A 24 -0.78 5.01 13.64
C HIS A 24 -0.43 3.54 13.90
N TYR A 25 -1.09 2.65 13.18
CA TYR A 25 -0.82 1.22 13.29
C TYR A 25 0.62 0.90 12.88
N ALA A 26 1.08 1.52 11.81
CA ALA A 26 2.46 1.32 11.34
C ALA A 26 3.46 1.82 12.37
N LYS A 27 3.17 2.96 12.98
CA LYS A 27 4.04 3.54 13.99
C LYS A 27 4.16 2.62 15.20
N ASP A 28 3.06 1.99 15.59
CA ASP A 28 3.07 1.03 16.69
C ASP A 28 3.96 -0.17 16.39
N LYS A 29 4.13 -0.50 15.11
CA LYS A 29 4.99 -1.59 14.69
C LYS A 29 6.44 -1.17 14.48
N GLY A 30 6.77 0.08 14.80
CA GLY A 30 8.12 0.58 14.65
C GLY A 30 8.45 1.05 13.24
N ILE A 31 7.44 1.29 12.42
CA ILE A 31 7.64 1.74 11.05
C ILE A 31 7.56 3.26 11.00
N ASP A 32 8.49 3.87 10.27
CA ASP A 32 8.49 5.31 10.06
C ASP A 32 7.38 5.68 9.08
N PRO A 33 6.36 6.45 9.52
CA PRO A 33 5.25 6.79 8.63
C PRO A 33 5.67 7.55 7.37
N SER A 34 6.79 8.26 7.40
CA SER A 34 7.25 9.00 6.24
C SER A 34 7.67 8.09 5.09
N LYS A 35 7.91 6.81 5.38
CA LYS A 35 8.30 5.83 4.37
C LYS A 35 7.11 5.10 3.78
N LEU A 36 5.93 5.33 4.31
CA LEU A 36 4.72 4.67 3.83
C LEU A 36 4.18 5.38 2.60
N VAL A 37 3.61 4.60 1.69
CA VAL A 37 2.94 5.13 0.52
C VAL A 37 1.45 4.91 0.69
N ARG A 38 0.67 5.97 0.55
CA ARG A 38 -0.77 5.87 0.63
C ARG A 38 -1.30 5.34 -0.69
N VAL A 39 -2.04 4.25 -0.63
CA VAL A 39 -2.62 3.61 -1.81
C VAL A 39 -4.13 3.51 -1.62
N GLU A 40 -4.88 3.96 -2.61
CA GLU A 40 -6.33 3.80 -2.58
C GLU A 40 -6.70 2.58 -3.39
N ILE A 41 -7.43 1.67 -2.74
CA ILE A 41 -7.89 0.44 -3.37
C ILE A 41 -9.41 0.45 -3.43
N PRO A 42 -10.01 -0.29 -4.37
CA PRO A 42 -11.46 -0.41 -4.38
C PRO A 42 -11.96 -0.96 -3.06
N ARG A 43 -12.98 -0.31 -2.50
CA ARG A 43 -13.53 -0.75 -1.22
C ARG A 43 -14.02 -2.20 -1.30
N GLU A 44 -14.60 -2.56 -2.42
CA GLU A 44 -15.08 -3.91 -2.62
C GLU A 44 -13.96 -4.93 -2.49
N MET A 45 -12.80 -4.61 -3.03
CA MET A 45 -11.63 -5.47 -2.90
C MET A 45 -11.19 -5.57 -1.45
N PHE A 46 -11.27 -4.47 -0.72
CA PHE A 46 -10.88 -4.45 0.69
C PHE A 46 -11.81 -5.32 1.53
N ILE A 47 -13.11 -5.30 1.21
CA ILE A 47 -14.11 -6.04 2.00
C ILE A 47 -14.16 -7.51 1.60
N SER A 48 -14.17 -7.79 0.30
CA SER A 48 -14.43 -9.13 -0.21
C SER A 48 -13.19 -9.83 -0.77
N GLY A 49 -12.15 -9.08 -1.08
CA GLY A 49 -10.93 -9.66 -1.63
C GLY A 49 -10.08 -10.34 -0.58
N THR A 50 -9.18 -11.18 -1.04
CA THR A 50 -8.22 -11.82 -0.15
C THR A 50 -7.06 -10.87 0.13
N VAL A 51 -6.33 -11.15 1.20
CA VAL A 51 -5.14 -10.38 1.54
C VAL A 51 -4.16 -10.41 0.37
N GLN A 52 -4.04 -11.55 -0.28
CA GLN A 52 -3.13 -11.68 -1.40
C GLN A 52 -3.54 -10.81 -2.58
N GLU A 53 -4.82 -10.73 -2.89
CA GLU A 53 -5.31 -9.87 -3.96
C GLU A 53 -5.00 -8.42 -3.68
N VAL A 54 -5.22 -7.98 -2.45
CA VAL A 54 -4.94 -6.61 -2.06
C VAL A 54 -3.44 -6.34 -2.17
N ARG A 55 -2.63 -7.27 -1.70
CA ARG A 55 -1.18 -7.12 -1.74
C ARG A 55 -0.66 -7.02 -3.17
N GLU A 56 -1.19 -7.84 -4.06
CA GLU A 56 -0.80 -7.80 -5.46
C GLU A 56 -1.19 -6.49 -6.12
N TYR A 57 -2.38 -6.01 -5.80
CA TYR A 57 -2.83 -4.72 -6.31
C TYR A 57 -1.91 -3.60 -5.86
N VAL A 58 -1.58 -3.59 -4.57
CA VAL A 58 -0.72 -2.56 -4.01
C VAL A 58 0.70 -2.66 -4.56
N ALA A 59 1.21 -3.87 -4.71
CA ALA A 59 2.55 -4.07 -5.25
C ALA A 59 2.64 -3.52 -6.68
N LEU A 60 1.63 -3.77 -7.48
CA LEU A 60 1.59 -3.26 -8.85
C LEU A 60 1.48 -1.74 -8.87
N TYR A 61 0.69 -1.18 -7.98
CA TYR A 61 0.56 0.26 -7.84
C TYR A 61 1.91 0.90 -7.49
N LEU A 62 2.58 0.33 -6.51
CA LEU A 62 3.88 0.87 -6.08
C LEU A 62 4.92 0.77 -7.19
N GLU A 63 4.94 -0.35 -7.89
CA GLU A 63 5.88 -0.54 -8.97
C GLU A 63 5.70 0.52 -10.06
N THR A 64 4.46 0.77 -10.44
CA THR A 64 4.16 1.78 -11.45
C THR A 64 4.54 3.18 -10.98
N HIS A 65 4.19 3.52 -9.76
CA HIS A 65 4.43 4.88 -9.28
C HIS A 65 5.87 5.12 -8.88
N GLN A 66 6.56 4.08 -8.41
CA GLN A 66 7.97 4.23 -8.08
C GLN A 66 8.82 4.42 -9.31
N GLN A 67 8.45 3.77 -10.41
CA GLN A 67 9.16 3.98 -11.66
C GLN A 67 9.08 5.44 -12.09
N GLN A 68 7.93 6.05 -11.94
CA GLN A 68 7.77 7.46 -12.25
C GLN A 68 8.61 8.33 -11.32
N ALA A 69 8.63 8.01 -10.05
CA ALA A 69 9.42 8.76 -9.09
C ALA A 69 10.92 8.57 -9.34
N GLY A 70 11.31 7.37 -9.76
CA GLY A 70 12.70 7.07 -10.03
C GLY A 70 13.26 7.78 -11.24
N THR A 71 12.40 8.20 -12.15
CA THR A 71 12.85 8.92 -13.35
C THR A 71 12.87 10.42 -13.17
N ALA A 72 12.34 10.89 -12.07
CA ALA A 72 12.27 12.33 -11.82
C ALA A 72 13.63 12.94 -11.47
#